data_273c6113e470deff9189ed486b6b8276
#
_entry.id   273c6113e470deff9189ed486b6b8276
#
_cell.length_a   1.000
_cell.length_b   1.000
_cell.length_c   1.000
_cell.angle_alpha   90.00
_cell.angle_beta   90.00
_cell.angle_gamma   90.00
#
_symmetry.space_group_name_H-M   'P 1'
#
loop_
_entity.id
_entity.type
_entity.pdbx_description
1 polymer ?
#
loop_
_entity_poly.entity_id
_entity_poly.type
_entity_poly.pdbx_seq_one_letter_code
_entity_poly.pdbx_strand_id
1 'polypeptide(L)'
;TGYTAYKVQFPECVHQCDDDSNPVCSVCHKNLYTKITAKAADGTTKTAYFTEDSALENGYVEAIQTLNGWSNEGCTEPTLTLLRDMPYGTSITLTGTLTLESGTHTAKNVTVAENANVTFANGSYKGATINGTATVEAGVTFTDASVTVNGTLNAKGGTFTGNVKFNGSSIANISGGSFNCEKNYGGVTFDYNVTGTISGGTFAFADFYTTKVKLSGGTFTTIITNGDRKLADLLAEGAAYYGTVDDQAVTEDRVGSLENVKVV
;
A
#
# COMPACT_ATOMS: atom_id res chain seq x y z
N THR A 1 -57.32 -23.27 -8.09
CA THR A 1 -56.04 -24.04 -8.08
C THR A 1 -54.92 -23.09 -7.77
N GLY A 2 -54.58 -23.02 -6.47
CA GLY A 2 -53.45 -22.21 -5.99
C GLY A 2 -52.15 -22.97 -6.17
N TYR A 3 -51.17 -22.37 -6.84
CA TYR A 3 -49.79 -22.87 -6.83
C TYR A 3 -49.09 -22.37 -5.59
N THR A 4 -48.61 -23.28 -4.76
CA THR A 4 -47.71 -22.93 -3.65
C THR A 4 -46.30 -22.86 -4.21
N ALA A 5 -45.73 -21.66 -4.35
CA ALA A 5 -44.34 -21.50 -4.75
C ALA A 5 -43.43 -21.89 -3.55
N TYR A 6 -42.76 -22.99 -3.65
CA TYR A 6 -41.69 -23.36 -2.71
C TYR A 6 -40.42 -22.60 -3.09
N LYS A 7 -39.92 -21.75 -2.19
CA LYS A 7 -38.57 -21.18 -2.30
C LYS A 7 -37.59 -22.30 -2.00
N VAL A 8 -37.03 -22.92 -3.04
CA VAL A 8 -35.94 -23.90 -2.85
C VAL A 8 -34.72 -23.08 -2.45
N GLN A 9 -34.35 -23.14 -1.20
CA GLN A 9 -33.10 -22.59 -0.70
C GLN A 9 -32.03 -23.66 -0.96
N PHE A 10 -31.23 -23.44 -1.99
CA PHE A 10 -30.03 -24.26 -2.19
C PHE A 10 -29.02 -23.90 -1.09
N PRO A 11 -28.34 -24.88 -0.49
CA PRO A 11 -27.26 -24.59 0.45
C PRO A 11 -26.22 -23.73 -0.28
N GLU A 12 -25.72 -22.68 0.40
CA GLU A 12 -24.65 -21.86 -0.14
C GLU A 12 -23.44 -22.75 -0.44
N CYS A 13 -22.86 -22.55 -1.63
CA CYS A 13 -21.70 -23.32 -2.04
C CYS A 13 -20.49 -22.88 -1.19
N VAL A 14 -19.91 -23.83 -0.44
CA VAL A 14 -18.57 -23.64 0.12
C VAL A 14 -17.58 -23.73 -1.03
N HIS A 15 -17.07 -22.58 -1.47
CA HIS A 15 -16.19 -22.49 -2.62
C HIS A 15 -14.84 -23.16 -2.36
N GLN A 16 -14.40 -23.98 -3.30
CA GLN A 16 -13.12 -24.69 -3.28
C GLN A 16 -12.39 -24.42 -4.59
N CYS A 17 -11.08 -24.32 -4.55
CA CYS A 17 -10.22 -24.12 -5.70
C CYS A 17 -9.12 -25.18 -5.69
N ASP A 18 -9.00 -25.92 -6.77
CA ASP A 18 -7.97 -26.94 -6.92
C ASP A 18 -6.70 -26.37 -7.56
N ASP A 19 -6.83 -25.22 -8.27
CA ASP A 19 -5.72 -24.56 -8.97
C ASP A 19 -5.91 -23.04 -8.96
N ASP A 20 -5.12 -22.33 -8.18
CA ASP A 20 -5.14 -20.86 -8.08
C ASP A 20 -4.72 -20.18 -9.41
N SER A 21 -4.06 -20.89 -10.34
CA SER A 21 -3.74 -20.36 -11.69
C SER A 21 -4.95 -20.33 -12.62
N ASN A 22 -5.96 -21.15 -12.34
CA ASN A 22 -7.25 -21.14 -12.99
C ASN A 22 -8.36 -21.08 -11.94
N PRO A 23 -8.58 -19.92 -11.29
CA PRO A 23 -9.41 -19.80 -10.10
C PRO A 23 -10.91 -19.92 -10.44
N VAL A 24 -11.36 -21.18 -10.51
CA VAL A 24 -12.77 -21.58 -10.68
C VAL A 24 -13.14 -22.53 -9.54
N CYS A 25 -14.30 -22.32 -8.95
CA CYS A 25 -14.79 -23.23 -7.92
C CYS A 25 -15.01 -24.63 -8.48
N SER A 26 -14.35 -25.64 -7.90
CA SER A 26 -14.48 -27.05 -8.34
C SER A 26 -15.88 -27.64 -8.07
N VAL A 27 -16.68 -27.00 -7.20
CA VAL A 27 -18.02 -27.47 -6.84
C VAL A 27 -19.11 -26.82 -7.69
N CYS A 28 -19.12 -25.47 -7.81
CA CYS A 28 -20.20 -24.74 -8.51
C CYS A 28 -19.77 -24.09 -9.82
N HIS A 29 -18.51 -24.23 -10.21
CA HIS A 29 -17.89 -23.72 -11.44
C HIS A 29 -17.97 -22.19 -11.63
N LYS A 30 -18.21 -21.43 -10.54
CA LYS A 30 -18.12 -19.96 -10.55
C LYS A 30 -16.67 -19.49 -10.52
N ASN A 31 -16.39 -18.36 -11.17
CA ASN A 31 -15.09 -17.68 -11.06
C ASN A 31 -14.83 -17.23 -9.63
N LEU A 32 -13.62 -17.45 -9.15
CA LEU A 32 -13.14 -17.00 -7.85
C LEU A 32 -12.28 -15.76 -8.05
N TYR A 33 -12.49 -14.76 -7.22
CA TYR A 33 -11.79 -13.46 -7.29
C TYR A 33 -10.81 -13.24 -6.15
N THR A 34 -11.14 -13.77 -4.97
CA THR A 34 -10.29 -13.66 -3.80
C THR A 34 -10.19 -14.98 -3.06
N LYS A 35 -9.02 -15.18 -2.47
CA LYS A 35 -8.70 -16.19 -1.49
C LYS A 35 -8.30 -15.51 -0.19
N ILE A 36 -8.78 -16.00 0.92
CA ILE A 36 -8.30 -15.57 2.23
C ILE A 36 -7.70 -16.76 2.97
N THR A 37 -6.66 -16.50 3.73
CA THR A 37 -6.02 -17.48 4.60
C THR A 37 -5.68 -16.88 5.96
N ALA A 38 -5.67 -17.70 7.00
CA ALA A 38 -5.13 -17.36 8.31
C ALA A 38 -4.69 -18.63 9.03
N LYS A 39 -3.75 -18.53 9.96
CA LYS A 39 -3.33 -19.64 10.82
C LYS A 39 -4.17 -19.71 12.08
N ALA A 40 -4.81 -20.84 12.31
CA ALA A 40 -5.51 -21.15 13.56
C ALA A 40 -4.51 -21.43 14.69
N ALA A 41 -5.00 -21.42 15.94
CA ALA A 41 -4.18 -21.65 17.13
C ALA A 41 -3.50 -23.04 17.18
N ASP A 42 -4.04 -24.02 16.49
CA ASP A 42 -3.47 -25.37 16.34
C ASP A 42 -2.41 -25.47 15.21
N GLY A 43 -2.10 -24.36 14.56
CA GLY A 43 -1.16 -24.26 13.43
C GLY A 43 -1.74 -24.66 12.08
N THR A 44 -3.00 -25.08 12.00
CA THR A 44 -3.65 -25.35 10.71
C THR A 44 -3.96 -24.07 9.96
N THR A 45 -4.01 -24.14 8.63
CA THR A 45 -4.38 -23.00 7.79
C THR A 45 -5.87 -23.06 7.47
N LYS A 46 -6.61 -22.05 7.90
CA LYS A 46 -7.97 -21.79 7.41
C LYS A 46 -7.89 -21.15 6.03
N THR A 47 -8.76 -21.56 5.12
CA THR A 47 -8.85 -21.00 3.76
C THR A 47 -10.30 -20.82 3.37
N ALA A 48 -10.63 -19.71 2.71
CA ALA A 48 -11.93 -19.50 2.06
C ALA A 48 -11.74 -18.74 0.74
N TYR A 49 -12.71 -18.92 -0.16
CA TYR A 49 -12.71 -18.33 -1.50
C TYR A 49 -14.01 -17.57 -1.73
N PHE A 50 -13.93 -16.47 -2.47
CA PHE A 50 -15.07 -15.60 -2.77
C PHE A 50 -15.23 -15.43 -4.26
N THR A 51 -16.49 -15.50 -4.72
CA THR A 51 -16.87 -15.41 -6.13
C THR A 51 -17.00 -13.96 -6.59
N GLU A 52 -17.25 -13.79 -7.90
CA GLU A 52 -17.49 -12.52 -8.55
C GLU A 52 -18.62 -11.73 -7.87
N ASP A 53 -19.72 -12.38 -7.53
CA ASP A 53 -20.89 -11.74 -6.93
C ASP A 53 -20.50 -11.07 -5.60
N SER A 54 -19.76 -11.78 -4.72
CA SER A 54 -19.24 -11.25 -3.47
C SER A 54 -18.20 -10.14 -3.67
N ALA A 55 -17.36 -10.26 -4.70
CA ALA A 55 -16.30 -9.30 -4.98
C ALA A 55 -16.83 -8.00 -5.62
N LEU A 56 -17.85 -8.08 -6.47
CA LEU A 56 -18.38 -6.92 -7.20
C LEU A 56 -19.46 -6.17 -6.43
N GLU A 57 -20.40 -6.87 -5.81
CA GLU A 57 -21.52 -6.24 -5.10
C GLU A 57 -21.12 -5.63 -3.75
N ASN A 58 -20.20 -6.28 -3.03
CA ASN A 58 -19.78 -5.88 -1.68
C ASN A 58 -18.32 -5.42 -1.61
N GLY A 59 -17.63 -5.28 -2.75
CA GLY A 59 -16.27 -4.73 -2.78
C GLY A 59 -15.28 -5.46 -1.88
N TYR A 60 -15.32 -6.79 -1.85
CA TYR A 60 -14.46 -7.60 -0.98
C TYR A 60 -14.82 -7.54 0.51
N VAL A 61 -15.93 -6.90 0.87
CA VAL A 61 -16.37 -6.71 2.27
C VAL A 61 -16.50 -8.04 2.99
N GLU A 62 -17.13 -9.03 2.37
CA GLU A 62 -17.35 -10.35 2.96
C GLU A 62 -16.02 -11.08 3.28
N ALA A 63 -15.05 -11.03 2.36
CA ALA A 63 -13.72 -11.59 2.56
C ALA A 63 -13.01 -10.94 3.77
N ILE A 64 -13.07 -9.61 3.87
CA ILE A 64 -12.45 -8.85 4.95
C ILE A 64 -13.16 -9.09 6.29
N GLN A 65 -14.49 -9.14 6.28
CA GLN A 65 -15.27 -9.46 7.49
C GLN A 65 -14.95 -10.87 8.01
N THR A 66 -14.81 -11.85 7.11
CA THR A 66 -14.41 -13.20 7.46
C THR A 66 -13.00 -13.24 8.06
N LEU A 67 -12.02 -12.54 7.47
CA LEU A 67 -10.68 -12.43 8.03
C LEU A 67 -10.68 -11.80 9.42
N ASN A 68 -11.44 -10.72 9.61
CA ASN A 68 -11.56 -10.05 10.91
C ASN A 68 -12.23 -10.99 11.95
N GLY A 69 -13.22 -11.77 11.52
CA GLY A 69 -13.83 -12.83 12.36
C GLY A 69 -12.80 -13.85 12.81
N TRP A 70 -11.98 -14.37 11.90
CA TRP A 70 -10.92 -15.32 12.24
C TRP A 70 -9.85 -14.71 13.15
N SER A 71 -9.50 -13.44 12.96
CA SER A 71 -8.59 -12.74 13.87
C SER A 71 -9.16 -12.62 15.27
N ASN A 72 -10.47 -12.36 15.41
CA ASN A 72 -11.16 -12.35 16.71
C ASN A 72 -11.22 -13.73 17.37
N GLU A 73 -11.18 -14.80 16.58
CA GLU A 73 -11.06 -16.19 17.05
C GLU A 73 -9.62 -16.58 17.43
N GLY A 74 -8.66 -15.65 17.33
CA GLY A 74 -7.26 -15.87 17.66
C GLY A 74 -6.42 -16.41 16.50
N CYS A 75 -6.92 -16.40 15.26
CA CYS A 75 -6.10 -16.73 14.10
C CYS A 75 -5.07 -15.63 13.85
N THR A 76 -3.90 -16.03 13.34
CA THR A 76 -2.77 -15.16 13.01
C THR A 76 -2.49 -15.17 11.51
N GLU A 77 -1.63 -14.25 11.05
CA GLU A 77 -1.19 -14.13 9.65
C GLU A 77 -2.36 -14.03 8.65
N PRO A 78 -3.38 -13.16 8.91
CA PRO A 78 -4.50 -13.00 8.00
C PRO A 78 -4.01 -12.43 6.66
N THR A 79 -4.30 -13.15 5.58
CA THR A 79 -3.87 -12.79 4.23
C THR A 79 -5.07 -12.78 3.28
N LEU A 80 -5.18 -11.72 2.49
CA LEU A 80 -6.10 -11.62 1.36
C LEU A 80 -5.28 -11.64 0.07
N THR A 81 -5.56 -12.63 -0.78
CA THR A 81 -4.89 -12.81 -2.07
C THR A 81 -5.89 -12.56 -3.20
N LEU A 82 -5.52 -11.71 -4.17
CA LEU A 82 -6.28 -11.57 -5.40
C LEU A 82 -5.98 -12.75 -6.33
N LEU A 83 -7.03 -13.35 -6.87
CA LEU A 83 -6.95 -14.44 -7.86
C LEU A 83 -7.22 -13.94 -9.30
N ARG A 84 -7.67 -12.69 -9.43
CA ARG A 84 -7.97 -12.00 -10.69
C ARG A 84 -7.75 -10.50 -10.53
N ASP A 85 -7.60 -9.80 -11.64
CA ASP A 85 -7.60 -8.34 -11.66
C ASP A 85 -8.91 -7.80 -11.11
N MET A 86 -8.83 -6.76 -10.29
CA MET A 86 -10.04 -6.05 -9.87
C MET A 86 -10.72 -5.38 -11.07
N PRO A 87 -12.03 -5.56 -11.25
CA PRO A 87 -12.78 -4.93 -12.32
C PRO A 87 -12.67 -3.39 -12.29
N TYR A 88 -12.93 -2.75 -13.43
CA TYR A 88 -12.96 -1.30 -13.50
C TYR A 88 -14.10 -0.74 -12.63
N GLY A 89 -13.81 0.32 -11.88
CA GLY A 89 -14.79 0.97 -11.01
C GLY A 89 -14.97 0.34 -9.63
N THR A 90 -14.30 -0.79 -9.36
CA THR A 90 -14.32 -1.39 -8.02
C THR A 90 -13.30 -0.74 -7.10
N SER A 91 -13.57 -0.80 -5.81
CA SER A 91 -12.68 -0.37 -4.73
C SER A 91 -12.67 -1.39 -3.61
N ILE A 92 -11.61 -1.39 -2.81
CA ILE A 92 -11.50 -2.23 -1.63
C ILE A 92 -11.13 -1.38 -0.42
N THR A 93 -11.88 -1.53 0.68
CA THR A 93 -11.55 -0.92 1.97
C THR A 93 -11.06 -2.00 2.92
N LEU A 94 -9.79 -1.93 3.28
CA LEU A 94 -9.13 -2.88 4.18
C LEU A 94 -9.28 -2.41 5.62
N THR A 95 -9.78 -3.29 6.48
CA THR A 95 -9.96 -3.06 7.92
C THR A 95 -9.22 -4.15 8.70
N GLY A 96 -8.87 -3.86 9.97
CA GLY A 96 -8.13 -4.79 10.81
C GLY A 96 -6.65 -4.90 10.44
N THR A 97 -6.02 -5.99 10.84
CA THR A 97 -4.62 -6.29 10.51
C THR A 97 -4.57 -7.41 9.49
N LEU A 98 -3.97 -7.17 8.34
CA LEU A 98 -3.86 -8.19 7.29
C LEU A 98 -2.71 -7.91 6.31
N THR A 99 -2.33 -8.96 5.59
CA THR A 99 -1.46 -8.88 4.41
C THR A 99 -2.32 -8.91 3.15
N LEU A 100 -2.03 -8.00 2.20
CA LEU A 100 -2.63 -7.99 0.87
C LEU A 100 -1.60 -8.44 -0.16
N GLU A 101 -1.96 -9.46 -0.92
CA GLU A 101 -1.18 -10.00 -2.03
C GLU A 101 -1.99 -9.86 -3.30
N SER A 102 -1.48 -9.14 -4.30
CA SER A 102 -2.11 -9.13 -5.61
C SER A 102 -1.40 -10.01 -6.64
N GLY A 103 -0.22 -10.53 -6.33
CA GLY A 103 0.52 -11.45 -7.20
C GLY A 103 0.77 -10.83 -8.57
N THR A 104 0.29 -11.50 -9.62
CA THR A 104 0.33 -11.01 -11.01
C THR A 104 -0.87 -10.13 -11.37
N HIS A 105 -1.82 -9.95 -10.45
CA HIS A 105 -3.05 -9.20 -10.66
C HIS A 105 -2.93 -7.75 -10.21
N THR A 106 -3.90 -6.95 -10.63
CA THR A 106 -3.95 -5.52 -10.31
C THR A 106 -5.09 -5.21 -9.34
N ALA A 107 -4.75 -4.68 -8.17
CA ALA A 107 -5.72 -4.07 -7.27
C ALA A 107 -5.94 -2.59 -7.63
N LYS A 108 -7.17 -2.08 -7.43
CA LYS A 108 -7.55 -0.70 -7.75
C LYS A 108 -8.21 -0.04 -6.57
N ASN A 109 -7.97 1.28 -6.41
CA ASN A 109 -8.64 2.11 -5.41
C ASN A 109 -8.65 1.47 -4.00
N VAL A 110 -7.46 1.08 -3.52
CA VAL A 110 -7.32 0.45 -2.20
C VAL A 110 -7.35 1.51 -1.12
N THR A 111 -8.24 1.36 -0.14
CA THR A 111 -8.30 2.20 1.05
C THR A 111 -7.89 1.39 2.28
N VAL A 112 -6.87 1.84 3.00
CA VAL A 112 -6.52 1.36 4.33
C VAL A 112 -7.28 2.22 5.35
N ALA A 113 -8.22 1.64 6.08
CA ALA A 113 -9.05 2.35 7.05
C ALA A 113 -8.22 2.86 8.25
N GLU A 114 -8.72 3.86 9.00
CA GLU A 114 -7.99 4.54 10.08
C GLU A 114 -7.33 3.61 11.11
N ASN A 115 -8.01 2.56 11.52
CA ASN A 115 -7.48 1.63 12.52
C ASN A 115 -6.91 0.34 11.91
N ALA A 116 -6.73 0.31 10.61
CA ALA A 116 -6.18 -0.84 9.92
C ALA A 116 -4.64 -0.81 9.91
N ASN A 117 -4.06 -2.01 9.92
CA ASN A 117 -2.62 -2.22 9.74
C ASN A 117 -2.42 -3.22 8.60
N VAL A 118 -2.06 -2.72 7.43
CA VAL A 118 -2.02 -3.50 6.20
C VAL A 118 -0.59 -3.60 5.68
N THR A 119 -0.17 -4.82 5.36
CA THR A 119 1.08 -5.06 4.64
C THR A 119 0.75 -5.35 3.17
N PHE A 120 1.22 -4.50 2.26
CA PHE A 120 1.26 -4.78 0.82
C PHE A 120 2.51 -5.63 0.56
N ALA A 121 2.33 -6.92 0.29
CA ALA A 121 3.45 -7.86 0.21
C ALA A 121 4.02 -7.95 -1.20
N ASN A 122 3.16 -7.94 -2.22
CA ASN A 122 3.56 -8.06 -3.63
C ASN A 122 2.47 -7.55 -4.58
N GLY A 123 2.82 -7.42 -5.86
CA GLY A 123 1.92 -7.20 -6.97
C GLY A 123 1.69 -5.73 -7.35
N SER A 124 0.66 -5.48 -8.14
CA SER A 124 0.38 -4.18 -8.78
C SER A 124 -0.86 -3.50 -8.20
N TYR A 125 -0.75 -2.19 -7.94
CA TYR A 125 -1.80 -1.39 -7.33
C TYR A 125 -2.02 -0.09 -8.12
N LYS A 126 -3.27 0.23 -8.48
CA LYS A 126 -3.66 1.48 -9.12
C LYS A 126 -4.37 2.37 -8.12
N GLY A 127 -3.60 3.24 -7.44
CA GLY A 127 -4.08 4.15 -6.41
C GLY A 127 -4.29 3.52 -5.04
N ALA A 128 -3.94 4.27 -4.02
CA ALA A 128 -4.22 3.92 -2.63
C ALA A 128 -4.50 5.17 -1.79
N THR A 129 -5.41 5.02 -0.82
CA THR A 129 -5.63 5.98 0.26
C THR A 129 -5.32 5.31 1.59
N ILE A 130 -4.34 5.82 2.32
CA ILE A 130 -3.84 5.24 3.56
C ILE A 130 -4.27 6.14 4.71
N ASN A 131 -5.35 5.77 5.41
CA ASN A 131 -5.81 6.49 6.60
C ASN A 131 -5.28 5.83 7.89
N GLY A 132 -5.01 4.53 7.88
CA GLY A 132 -4.38 3.77 8.95
C GLY A 132 -2.88 3.61 8.75
N THR A 133 -2.36 2.43 9.02
CA THR A 133 -0.94 2.08 8.83
C THR A 133 -0.79 1.14 7.64
N ALA A 134 0.09 1.51 6.71
CA ALA A 134 0.48 0.65 5.59
C ALA A 134 1.99 0.37 5.63
N THR A 135 2.35 -0.89 5.40
CA THR A 135 3.72 -1.32 5.14
C THR A 135 3.82 -1.78 3.70
N VAL A 136 4.82 -1.28 2.96
CA VAL A 136 5.05 -1.62 1.55
C VAL A 136 6.37 -2.37 1.43
N GLU A 137 6.29 -3.62 0.95
CA GLU A 137 7.44 -4.48 0.75
C GLU A 137 8.03 -4.33 -0.68
N ALA A 138 9.20 -4.93 -0.94
CA ALA A 138 9.96 -4.75 -2.18
C ALA A 138 9.23 -5.21 -3.46
N GLY A 139 8.34 -6.23 -3.36
CA GLY A 139 7.61 -6.79 -4.50
C GLY A 139 6.39 -5.99 -4.98
N VAL A 140 6.15 -4.81 -4.42
CA VAL A 140 4.96 -3.98 -4.67
C VAL A 140 5.24 -2.93 -5.73
N THR A 141 4.28 -2.69 -6.64
CA THR A 141 4.32 -1.58 -7.59
C THR A 141 3.02 -0.79 -7.54
N PHE A 142 3.10 0.51 -7.28
CA PHE A 142 2.00 1.45 -7.46
C PHE A 142 2.16 2.13 -8.82
N THR A 143 1.23 1.83 -9.75
CA THR A 143 1.30 2.28 -11.15
C THR A 143 0.29 3.40 -11.43
N ASP A 144 0.75 4.45 -12.13
CA ASP A 144 -0.07 5.48 -12.82
C ASP A 144 -1.19 6.14 -12.00
N ALA A 145 -1.14 6.04 -10.67
CA ALA A 145 -2.15 6.62 -9.80
C ALA A 145 -1.55 7.15 -8.50
N SER A 146 -2.26 8.08 -7.89
CA SER A 146 -1.82 8.71 -6.65
C SER A 146 -1.90 7.77 -5.45
N VAL A 147 -0.89 7.80 -4.61
CA VAL A 147 -0.93 7.27 -3.24
C VAL A 147 -1.12 8.45 -2.28
N THR A 148 -2.26 8.50 -1.61
CA THR A 148 -2.56 9.53 -0.62
C THR A 148 -2.38 8.96 0.78
N VAL A 149 -1.54 9.58 1.60
CA VAL A 149 -1.24 9.15 2.96
C VAL A 149 -1.77 10.18 3.95
N ASN A 150 -2.78 9.77 4.72
CA ASN A 150 -3.34 10.54 5.84
C ASN A 150 -2.92 9.93 7.20
N GLY A 151 -2.54 8.67 7.21
CA GLY A 151 -2.05 7.91 8.37
C GLY A 151 -0.54 7.67 8.33
N THR A 152 -0.10 6.42 8.43
CA THR A 152 1.32 6.04 8.43
C THR A 152 1.67 5.20 7.21
N LEU A 153 2.74 5.57 6.49
CA LEU A 153 3.36 4.74 5.47
C LEU A 153 4.75 4.31 5.91
N ASN A 154 4.95 2.99 6.00
CA ASN A 154 6.25 2.34 6.21
C ASN A 154 6.71 1.74 4.87
N ALA A 155 7.46 2.49 4.07
CA ALA A 155 8.00 1.99 2.81
C ALA A 155 9.36 1.34 3.05
N LYS A 156 9.41 0.01 3.03
CA LYS A 156 10.64 -0.79 3.10
C LYS A 156 11.19 -1.07 1.70
N GLY A 157 10.35 -0.94 0.68
CA GLY A 157 10.67 -1.17 -0.73
C GLY A 157 9.53 -0.69 -1.63
N GLY A 158 9.39 -1.38 -2.77
CA GLY A 158 8.36 -1.10 -3.75
C GLY A 158 8.73 0.00 -4.76
N THR A 159 7.92 0.09 -5.81
CA THR A 159 8.06 1.08 -6.87
C THR A 159 6.79 1.94 -6.96
N PHE A 160 6.96 3.25 -6.95
CA PHE A 160 5.88 4.22 -7.06
C PHE A 160 6.10 5.04 -8.33
N THR A 161 5.25 4.88 -9.35
CA THR A 161 5.34 5.64 -10.61
C THR A 161 4.37 6.83 -10.64
N GLY A 162 3.32 6.80 -9.82
CA GLY A 162 2.42 7.93 -9.57
C GLY A 162 2.87 8.80 -8.41
N ASN A 163 2.22 9.95 -8.23
CA ASN A 163 2.53 10.84 -7.12
C ASN A 163 2.22 10.20 -5.76
N VAL A 164 3.05 10.52 -4.76
CA VAL A 164 2.82 10.12 -3.37
C VAL A 164 2.65 11.39 -2.54
N LYS A 165 1.49 11.56 -1.94
CA LYS A 165 1.18 12.75 -1.16
C LYS A 165 0.95 12.39 0.31
N PHE A 166 1.79 12.92 1.18
CA PHE A 166 1.63 12.87 2.62
C PHE A 166 0.88 14.12 3.07
N ASN A 167 -0.30 13.96 3.65
CA ASN A 167 -1.17 15.04 4.08
C ASN A 167 -1.16 15.24 5.61
N GLY A 168 -1.40 16.44 6.04
CA GLY A 168 -1.69 16.78 7.43
C GLY A 168 -0.65 16.24 8.41
N SER A 169 -1.07 15.49 9.41
CA SER A 169 -0.22 14.91 10.45
C SER A 169 0.21 13.47 10.16
N SER A 170 0.28 13.08 8.89
CA SER A 170 0.71 11.74 8.50
C SER A 170 2.17 11.46 8.84
N ILE A 171 2.54 10.18 8.86
CA ILE A 171 3.88 9.71 9.21
C ILE A 171 4.51 9.02 8.01
N ALA A 172 5.70 9.48 7.63
CA ALA A 172 6.50 8.93 6.54
C ALA A 172 7.74 8.22 7.09
N ASN A 173 7.74 6.89 7.09
CA ASN A 173 8.89 6.07 7.44
C ASN A 173 9.37 5.36 6.19
N ILE A 174 10.41 5.87 5.54
CA ILE A 174 10.90 5.36 4.27
C ILE A 174 12.32 4.84 4.46
N SER A 175 12.48 3.52 4.38
CA SER A 175 13.79 2.86 4.47
C SER A 175 14.25 2.29 3.13
N GLY A 176 13.39 2.32 2.10
CA GLY A 176 13.69 1.83 0.76
C GLY A 176 12.60 2.19 -0.23
N GLY A 177 12.72 1.63 -1.44
CA GLY A 177 11.77 1.86 -2.52
C GLY A 177 12.25 2.86 -3.57
N SER A 178 11.54 2.86 -4.70
CA SER A 178 11.84 3.73 -5.85
C SER A 178 10.62 4.60 -6.14
N PHE A 179 10.78 5.91 -5.95
CA PHE A 179 9.75 6.92 -6.15
C PHE A 179 10.04 7.67 -7.46
N ASN A 180 9.57 7.08 -8.56
CA ASN A 180 9.90 7.51 -9.94
C ASN A 180 8.97 8.60 -10.48
N CYS A 181 8.14 9.18 -9.64
CA CYS A 181 7.24 10.26 -10.03
C CYS A 181 8.00 11.56 -10.26
N GLU A 182 7.94 12.10 -11.47
CA GLU A 182 8.57 13.34 -11.84
C GLU A 182 7.80 14.58 -11.35
N LYS A 183 8.47 15.74 -11.33
CA LYS A 183 7.91 17.04 -10.92
C LYS A 183 6.57 17.37 -11.59
N ASN A 184 6.44 17.08 -12.89
CA ASN A 184 5.23 17.38 -13.68
C ASN A 184 3.98 16.63 -13.20
N TYR A 185 4.17 15.54 -12.46
CA TYR A 185 3.11 14.72 -11.87
C TYR A 185 3.01 14.87 -10.35
N GLY A 186 3.74 15.84 -9.75
CA GLY A 186 3.69 16.17 -8.32
C GLY A 186 4.74 15.51 -7.44
N GLY A 187 5.47 14.50 -7.94
CA GLY A 187 6.54 13.84 -7.16
C GLY A 187 6.06 13.22 -5.84
N VAL A 188 6.96 13.22 -4.86
CA VAL A 188 6.62 12.91 -3.45
C VAL A 188 6.51 14.21 -2.68
N THR A 189 5.35 14.48 -2.12
CA THR A 189 5.08 15.74 -1.39
C THR A 189 4.85 15.45 0.09
N PHE A 190 5.54 16.19 0.96
CA PHE A 190 5.40 16.14 2.41
C PHE A 190 4.81 17.45 2.92
N ASP A 191 3.54 17.45 3.33
CA ASP A 191 2.81 18.63 3.79
C ASP A 191 3.30 19.13 5.18
N TYR A 192 2.85 20.29 5.62
CA TYR A 192 3.37 21.08 6.76
C TYR A 192 3.54 20.35 8.09
N ASN A 193 2.69 19.39 8.42
CA ASN A 193 2.73 18.68 9.70
C ASN A 193 3.18 17.22 9.58
N VAL A 194 3.61 16.80 8.42
CA VAL A 194 4.14 15.46 8.22
C VAL A 194 5.40 15.27 9.05
N THR A 195 5.49 14.13 9.73
CA THR A 195 6.65 13.71 10.53
C THR A 195 7.20 12.38 10.00
N GLY A 196 8.40 12.01 10.43
CA GLY A 196 8.96 10.69 10.12
C GLY A 196 10.43 10.72 9.76
N THR A 197 10.88 9.66 9.11
CA THR A 197 12.29 9.47 8.75
C THR A 197 12.41 8.89 7.34
N ILE A 198 13.41 9.37 6.61
CA ILE A 198 13.86 8.77 5.35
C ILE A 198 15.28 8.30 5.57
N SER A 199 15.47 6.98 5.64
CA SER A 199 16.78 6.35 5.82
C SER A 199 17.28 5.62 4.56
N GLY A 200 16.50 5.68 3.47
CA GLY A 200 16.86 5.05 2.19
C GLY A 200 15.84 5.37 1.10
N GLY A 201 15.97 4.68 -0.03
CA GLY A 201 15.12 4.87 -1.20
C GLY A 201 15.69 5.85 -2.23
N THR A 202 15.09 5.84 -3.42
CA THR A 202 15.45 6.73 -4.53
C THR A 202 14.26 7.59 -4.92
N PHE A 203 14.46 8.88 -5.10
CA PHE A 203 13.42 9.86 -5.36
C PHE A 203 13.74 10.65 -6.62
N ALA A 204 12.88 10.57 -7.64
CA ALA A 204 12.99 11.45 -8.80
C ALA A 204 12.72 12.92 -8.42
N PHE A 205 11.70 13.13 -7.58
CA PHE A 205 11.36 14.47 -7.08
C PHE A 205 10.74 14.38 -5.68
N ALA A 206 11.31 15.11 -4.72
CA ALA A 206 10.81 15.21 -3.35
C ALA A 206 10.61 16.67 -2.92
N ASP A 207 9.40 16.99 -2.44
CA ASP A 207 8.97 18.35 -2.10
C ASP A 207 8.56 18.43 -0.62
N PHE A 208 9.27 19.24 0.17
CA PHE A 208 9.10 19.35 1.61
C PHE A 208 8.51 20.69 2.01
N TYR A 209 7.28 20.66 2.55
CA TYR A 209 6.65 21.77 3.27
C TYR A 209 6.85 21.66 4.79
N THR A 210 7.66 20.71 5.25
CA THR A 210 7.96 20.43 6.67
C THR A 210 9.45 20.21 6.85
N THR A 211 9.94 20.43 8.07
CA THR A 211 11.29 20.03 8.53
C THR A 211 11.24 18.92 9.58
N LYS A 212 10.04 18.39 9.84
CA LYS A 212 9.79 17.34 10.82
C LYS A 212 10.04 15.92 10.26
N VAL A 213 10.21 15.79 8.93
CA VAL A 213 10.72 14.58 8.29
C VAL A 213 12.23 14.69 8.25
N LYS A 214 12.93 13.71 8.85
CA LYS A 214 14.40 13.71 8.96
C LYS A 214 15.02 12.72 7.99
N LEU A 215 16.08 13.17 7.31
CA LEU A 215 16.83 12.40 6.33
C LEU A 215 18.10 11.87 6.97
N SER A 216 18.26 10.55 7.02
CA SER A 216 19.50 9.85 7.39
C SER A 216 20.03 8.97 6.25
N GLY A 217 19.40 9.03 5.09
CA GLY A 217 19.79 8.27 3.89
C GLY A 217 18.88 8.65 2.72
N GLY A 218 19.10 7.98 1.58
CA GLY A 218 18.31 8.17 0.36
C GLY A 218 19.06 8.94 -0.73
N THR A 219 18.59 8.76 -1.95
CA THR A 219 19.13 9.41 -3.16
C THR A 219 18.04 10.23 -3.83
N PHE A 220 18.33 11.47 -4.18
CA PHE A 220 17.37 12.41 -4.71
C PHE A 220 17.89 12.99 -6.05
N THR A 221 17.12 12.78 -7.12
CA THR A 221 17.41 13.52 -8.37
C THR A 221 17.10 15.00 -8.16
N THR A 222 15.96 15.30 -7.52
CA THR A 222 15.63 16.67 -7.09
C THR A 222 15.01 16.63 -5.71
N ILE A 223 15.53 17.42 -4.79
CA ILE A 223 14.94 17.69 -3.47
C ILE A 223 14.73 19.17 -3.31
N ILE A 224 13.56 19.58 -2.82
CA ILE A 224 13.24 20.99 -2.59
C ILE A 224 12.63 21.21 -1.20
N THR A 225 12.85 22.41 -0.67
CA THR A 225 12.16 22.94 0.50
C THR A 225 11.37 24.18 0.13
N ASN A 226 10.22 24.37 0.75
CA ASN A 226 9.34 25.51 0.49
C ASN A 226 9.35 26.53 1.65
N GLY A 227 9.18 27.81 1.30
CA GLY A 227 9.28 28.92 2.23
C GLY A 227 10.72 29.14 2.71
N ASP A 228 10.90 29.52 3.96
CA ASP A 228 12.22 29.86 4.54
C ASP A 228 12.95 28.64 5.14
N ARG A 229 12.52 27.41 4.79
CA ARG A 229 13.11 26.15 5.29
C ARG A 229 14.43 25.88 4.60
N LYS A 230 15.46 25.66 5.38
CA LYS A 230 16.77 25.28 4.86
C LYS A 230 16.80 23.77 4.59
N LEU A 231 17.55 23.37 3.59
CA LEU A 231 17.81 21.95 3.28
C LEU A 231 18.54 21.26 4.45
N ALA A 232 19.41 21.96 5.16
CA ALA A 232 20.05 21.48 6.39
C ALA A 232 19.05 21.05 7.48
N ASP A 233 17.90 21.74 7.57
CA ASP A 233 16.86 21.44 8.57
C ASP A 233 16.20 20.08 8.34
N LEU A 234 16.33 19.47 7.15
CA LEU A 234 15.86 18.12 6.86
C LEU A 234 16.80 17.04 7.35
N LEU A 235 18.08 17.32 7.52
CA LEU A 235 19.06 16.32 7.91
C LEU A 235 18.84 15.80 9.33
N ALA A 236 19.04 14.51 9.52
CA ALA A 236 19.20 13.93 10.83
C ALA A 236 20.59 14.29 11.41
N GLU A 237 20.78 14.13 12.72
CA GLU A 237 22.06 14.37 13.37
C GLU A 237 23.17 13.51 12.74
N GLY A 238 24.25 14.16 12.32
CA GLY A 238 25.41 13.53 11.70
C GLY A 238 25.27 13.21 10.21
N ALA A 239 24.09 13.43 9.61
CA ALA A 239 23.89 13.23 8.19
C ALA A 239 24.31 14.47 7.36
N ALA A 240 24.71 14.26 6.10
CA ALA A 240 25.09 15.31 5.17
C ALA A 240 24.71 14.98 3.73
N TYR A 241 24.60 16.01 2.88
CA TYR A 241 24.39 15.83 1.44
C TYR A 241 25.71 15.65 0.69
N TYR A 242 25.72 14.71 -0.23
CA TYR A 242 26.83 14.47 -1.16
C TYR A 242 26.32 14.42 -2.59
N GLY A 243 27.14 14.86 -3.55
CA GLY A 243 26.86 14.66 -4.97
C GLY A 243 26.83 13.18 -5.33
N THR A 244 25.92 12.77 -6.18
CA THR A 244 25.79 11.35 -6.60
C THR A 244 26.89 10.93 -7.59
N VAL A 245 27.52 11.90 -8.26
CA VAL A 245 28.54 11.66 -9.31
C VAL A 245 29.95 11.76 -8.77
N ASP A 246 30.24 12.81 -8.00
CA ASP A 246 31.60 13.17 -7.54
C ASP A 246 31.87 12.82 -6.06
N ASP A 247 30.83 12.39 -5.36
CA ASP A 247 30.86 12.06 -3.93
C ASP A 247 31.41 13.18 -3.01
N GLN A 248 31.28 14.44 -3.48
CA GLN A 248 31.69 15.62 -2.74
C GLN A 248 30.57 16.12 -1.84
N ALA A 249 30.95 16.59 -0.64
CA ALA A 249 30.01 17.24 0.26
C ALA A 249 29.39 18.49 -0.39
N VAL A 250 28.07 18.62 -0.26
CA VAL A 250 27.31 19.74 -0.83
C VAL A 250 26.91 20.69 0.28
N THR A 251 27.11 21.99 0.09
CA THR A 251 26.69 23.02 1.06
C THR A 251 25.16 23.04 1.18
N GLU A 252 24.67 22.81 2.37
CA GLU A 252 23.27 22.59 2.72
C GLU A 252 22.59 23.81 3.37
N ASP A 253 23.37 24.85 3.77
CA ASP A 253 22.83 26.07 4.41
C ASP A 253 22.20 27.01 3.39
N ARG A 254 21.21 26.49 2.65
CA ARG A 254 20.42 27.25 1.69
C ARG A 254 18.96 26.83 1.69
N VAL A 255 18.13 27.74 1.26
CA VAL A 255 16.72 27.53 0.91
C VAL A 255 16.63 27.15 -0.57
N GLY A 256 15.66 26.35 -0.94
CA GLY A 256 15.34 26.01 -2.33
C GLY A 256 15.62 24.56 -2.68
N SER A 257 16.47 24.29 -3.67
CA SER A 257 16.63 22.94 -4.22
C SER A 257 18.09 22.49 -4.27
N LEU A 258 18.25 21.15 -4.17
CA LEU A 258 19.45 20.42 -4.57
C LEU A 258 19.10 19.40 -5.65
N GLU A 259 20.04 19.13 -6.52
CA GLU A 259 19.90 18.14 -7.58
C GLU A 259 21.02 17.10 -7.50
N ASN A 260 20.69 15.86 -7.85
CA ASN A 260 21.61 14.73 -7.94
C ASN A 260 22.43 14.55 -6.64
N VAL A 261 21.73 14.47 -5.50
CA VAL A 261 22.35 14.30 -4.19
C VAL A 261 21.91 13.00 -3.51
N LYS A 262 22.79 12.49 -2.67
CA LYS A 262 22.49 11.44 -1.68
C LYS A 262 22.73 11.97 -0.27
N VAL A 263 21.99 11.43 0.67
CA VAL A 263 22.18 11.66 2.11
C VAL A 263 22.95 10.47 2.69
N VAL A 264 24.00 10.75 3.44
CA VAL A 264 24.88 9.76 4.08
C VAL A 264 25.08 10.13 5.55
#